data_2a24bbad942cca0478fe42ba875bb1dc
#
_entry.id   2a24bbad942cca0478fe42ba875bb1dc
#
_cell.length_a   1.000
_cell.length_b   1.000
_cell.length_c   1.000
_cell.angle_alpha   90.00
_cell.angle_beta   90.00
_cell.angle_gamma   90.00
#
_symmetry.space_group_name_H-M   'P 1'
#
loop_
_entity.id
_entity.type
_entity.pdbx_description
1 polymer ?
#
loop_
_entity_poly.entity_id
_entity_poly.type
_entity_poly.pdbx_seq_one_letter_code
_entity_poly.pdbx_strand_id
1 'polypeptide(L)'
;KLTKPLKNKEVKSVEHVRRDHNLMIPDLNSDFILFDFTYDLPLSTYLGQVLNMNAKVPNHFNFNRLVIDHDADDNIVLYAISKDRHDYVKLTTTTKNDHFLDALAAVKKDMQPYTDIITNKDTIDRTTHVFAPSKPEKLKTYRMVFNTISVEKMNAILFDDSTIVRSSKSGVTTYNNNTGVANYNDKNEKYHYKNLSEDEASSSKMEETIPGTFDFINGHGGFLNEDFRLFSTNNQSGELTYQRFLNGYPTFNKEGSNQIQVTWGEKGVFDYRRSLLRTDVVLNSEDNKSLPKLESVRSSLANNSDINFEKVTNI
;
A
#
# COMPACT_ATOMS: atom_id res chain seq x y z
N LYS A 1 12.83 5.90 9.97
CA LYS A 1 14.04 6.66 10.36
C LYS A 1 14.24 7.87 9.44
N LEU A 2 14.17 7.72 8.11
CA LEU A 2 14.41 8.80 7.13
C LEU A 2 13.41 9.96 7.19
N THR A 3 12.17 9.71 7.59
CA THR A 3 11.15 10.77 7.72
C THR A 3 11.21 11.51 9.07
N LYS A 4 11.99 11.02 10.03
CA LYS A 4 12.09 11.63 11.36
C LYS A 4 12.57 13.10 11.33
N PRO A 5 13.58 13.47 10.52
CA PRO A 5 14.01 14.86 10.41
C PRO A 5 12.94 15.82 9.86
N LEU A 6 11.93 15.28 9.15
CA LEU A 6 10.85 16.06 8.54
C LEU A 6 9.65 16.26 9.47
N LYS A 7 9.56 15.49 10.56
CA LYS A 7 8.42 15.59 11.49
C LYS A 7 8.37 16.95 12.17
N ASN A 8 7.16 17.49 12.28
CA ASN A 8 6.88 18.79 12.93
C ASN A 8 7.62 19.99 12.29
N LYS A 9 7.95 19.89 11.01
CA LYS A 9 8.64 20.98 10.32
C LYS A 9 7.66 21.88 9.59
N GLU A 10 8.05 23.15 9.47
CA GLU A 10 7.26 24.14 8.78
C GLU A 10 7.46 24.05 7.26
N VAL A 11 6.36 24.19 6.52
CA VAL A 11 6.37 24.28 5.06
C VAL A 11 6.43 25.73 4.64
N LYS A 12 7.50 26.09 3.94
CA LYS A 12 7.74 27.45 3.44
C LYS A 12 6.87 27.78 2.22
N SER A 13 6.72 26.82 1.31
CA SER A 13 5.92 27.00 0.10
C SER A 13 5.34 25.67 -0.40
N VAL A 14 4.20 25.80 -1.09
CA VAL A 14 3.51 24.68 -1.76
C VAL A 14 3.24 25.10 -3.19
N GLU A 15 3.65 24.28 -4.15
CA GLU A 15 3.45 24.50 -5.58
C GLU A 15 2.83 23.25 -6.19
N HIS A 16 1.70 23.39 -6.90
CA HIS A 16 1.08 22.30 -7.66
C HIS A 16 1.43 22.42 -9.13
N VAL A 17 2.24 21.50 -9.63
CA VAL A 17 2.66 21.45 -11.03
C VAL A 17 1.81 20.42 -11.76
N ARG A 18 1.04 20.92 -12.72
CA ARG A 18 0.12 20.11 -13.49
C ARG A 18 0.78 19.59 -14.77
N ARG A 19 0.11 18.70 -15.41
CA ARG A 19 0.40 17.81 -16.54
C ARG A 19 1.41 18.26 -17.63
N ASP A 20 1.62 19.55 -17.82
CA ASP A 20 2.53 20.06 -18.86
C ASP A 20 4.02 20.06 -18.42
N HIS A 21 4.27 19.72 -17.16
CA HIS A 21 5.60 19.72 -16.58
C HIS A 21 5.84 18.36 -15.91
N ASN A 22 6.71 17.57 -16.50
CA ASN A 22 7.13 16.29 -15.96
C ASN A 22 8.35 16.48 -15.07
N LEU A 23 8.28 16.03 -13.82
CA LEU A 23 9.48 15.92 -12.99
C LEU A 23 10.32 14.76 -13.52
N MET A 24 11.40 15.09 -14.18
CA MET A 24 12.35 14.11 -14.66
C MET A 24 13.32 13.76 -13.52
N ILE A 25 13.59 12.48 -13.30
CA ILE A 25 14.61 12.07 -12.33
C ILE A 25 15.98 12.71 -12.59
N PRO A 26 16.43 12.92 -13.85
CA PRO A 26 17.65 13.66 -14.13
C PRO A 26 17.69 15.13 -13.68
N ASP A 27 16.51 15.73 -13.41
CA ASP A 27 16.39 17.10 -12.92
C ASP A 27 16.58 17.21 -11.40
N LEU A 28 16.64 16.07 -10.72
CA LEU A 28 16.88 15.99 -9.28
C LEU A 28 18.38 15.99 -8.98
N ASN A 29 18.72 16.37 -7.73
CA ASN A 29 20.09 16.26 -7.26
C ASN A 29 20.51 14.78 -7.17
N SER A 30 21.81 14.52 -7.18
CA SER A 30 22.34 13.14 -7.16
C SER A 30 22.04 12.36 -5.87
N ASP A 31 21.72 13.06 -4.79
CA ASP A 31 21.50 12.50 -3.44
C ASP A 31 20.05 12.59 -2.98
N PHE A 32 19.11 12.43 -3.90
CA PHE A 32 17.68 12.34 -3.55
C PHE A 32 17.30 10.97 -2.98
N ILE A 33 16.18 10.92 -2.26
CA ILE A 33 15.53 9.69 -1.81
C ILE A 33 14.18 9.56 -2.49
N LEU A 34 13.85 8.32 -2.89
CA LEU A 34 12.59 7.99 -3.51
C LEU A 34 11.87 6.93 -2.67
N PHE A 35 10.61 7.22 -2.34
CA PHE A 35 9.65 6.25 -1.80
C PHE A 35 8.61 5.95 -2.87
N ASP A 36 8.49 4.70 -3.23
CA ASP A 36 7.51 4.21 -4.20
C ASP A 36 6.44 3.41 -3.48
N PHE A 37 5.19 3.85 -3.58
CA PHE A 37 4.05 3.20 -2.95
C PHE A 37 3.28 2.41 -4.00
N THR A 38 2.77 1.24 -3.62
CA THR A 38 1.90 0.41 -4.46
C THR A 38 0.46 0.92 -4.50
N TYR A 39 0.15 1.99 -3.77
CA TYR A 39 -1.18 2.54 -3.57
C TYR A 39 -1.15 4.07 -3.54
N ASP A 40 -2.32 4.66 -3.78
CA ASP A 40 -2.50 6.10 -3.68
C ASP A 40 -2.70 6.54 -2.24
N LEU A 41 -2.01 7.60 -1.83
CA LEU A 41 -2.11 8.24 -0.53
C LEU A 41 -2.58 9.68 -0.68
N PRO A 42 -3.57 10.13 0.10
CA PRO A 42 -3.90 11.55 0.19
C PRO A 42 -2.73 12.33 0.81
N LEU A 43 -2.28 13.36 0.11
CA LEU A 43 -1.14 14.17 0.57
C LEU A 43 -1.45 14.86 1.90
N SER A 44 -2.67 15.36 2.09
CA SER A 44 -3.12 15.96 3.34
C SER A 44 -3.01 14.99 4.53
N THR A 45 -3.45 13.74 4.34
CA THR A 45 -3.35 12.67 5.36
C THR A 45 -1.89 12.35 5.69
N TYR A 46 -1.05 12.20 4.65
CA TYR A 46 0.37 11.89 4.86
C TYR A 46 1.11 13.01 5.60
N LEU A 47 0.90 14.26 5.21
CA LEU A 47 1.50 15.40 5.90
C LEU A 47 1.02 15.51 7.35
N GLY A 48 -0.29 15.42 7.58
CA GLY A 48 -0.87 15.56 8.90
C GLY A 48 -0.55 14.40 9.84
N GLN A 49 -0.80 13.16 9.43
CA GLN A 49 -0.70 12.00 10.32
C GLN A 49 0.70 11.38 10.38
N VAL A 50 1.45 11.39 9.27
CA VAL A 50 2.78 10.77 9.23
C VAL A 50 3.89 11.75 9.59
N LEU A 51 3.86 12.95 9.02
CA LEU A 51 4.91 13.96 9.22
C LEU A 51 4.54 15.01 10.28
N ASN A 52 3.28 15.09 10.70
CA ASN A 52 2.77 16.14 11.58
C ASN A 52 3.15 17.54 11.07
N MET A 53 2.95 17.77 9.77
CA MET A 53 3.22 19.01 9.07
C MET A 53 1.91 19.65 8.67
N ASN A 54 1.79 20.95 8.89
CA ASN A 54 0.64 21.73 8.44
C ASN A 54 0.99 22.46 7.15
N ALA A 55 0.31 22.09 6.05
CA ALA A 55 0.47 22.74 4.76
C ALA A 55 -0.87 22.80 4.02
N LYS A 56 -1.15 23.92 3.38
CA LYS A 56 -2.32 24.06 2.51
C LYS A 56 -1.99 23.42 1.14
N VAL A 57 -2.35 22.16 0.99
CA VAL A 57 -2.18 21.39 -0.26
C VAL A 57 -3.48 21.36 -1.07
N PRO A 58 -3.43 21.02 -2.37
CA PRO A 58 -4.63 20.86 -3.18
C PRO A 58 -5.56 19.81 -2.57
N ASN A 59 -6.86 20.11 -2.59
CA ASN A 59 -7.88 19.18 -2.08
C ASN A 59 -7.88 17.88 -2.89
N HIS A 60 -8.02 16.76 -2.20
CA HIS A 60 -8.07 15.41 -2.80
C HIS A 60 -6.88 15.08 -3.72
N PHE A 61 -5.71 15.67 -3.46
CA PHE A 61 -4.50 15.29 -4.16
C PHE A 61 -3.96 14.00 -3.59
N ASN A 62 -3.96 12.95 -4.42
CA ASN A 62 -3.39 11.66 -4.10
C ASN A 62 -2.06 11.49 -4.82
N PHE A 63 -1.09 10.90 -4.12
CA PHE A 63 0.24 10.59 -4.64
C PHE A 63 0.59 9.13 -4.36
N ASN A 64 1.44 8.57 -5.18
CA ASN A 64 1.96 7.21 -5.03
C ASN A 64 3.48 7.14 -5.12
N ARG A 65 4.14 8.29 -5.26
CA ARG A 65 5.60 8.41 -5.21
C ARG A 65 5.99 9.68 -4.48
N LEU A 66 6.93 9.56 -3.53
CA LEU A 66 7.48 10.69 -2.81
C LEU A 66 8.97 10.77 -3.04
N VAL A 67 9.43 11.90 -3.55
CA VAL A 67 10.85 12.21 -3.66
C VAL A 67 11.21 13.23 -2.59
N ILE A 68 12.33 13.01 -1.91
CA ILE A 68 12.93 13.95 -0.98
C ILE A 68 14.26 14.39 -1.57
N ASP A 69 14.39 15.69 -1.78
CA ASP A 69 15.55 16.35 -2.37
C ASP A 69 15.82 17.66 -1.63
N HIS A 70 16.72 18.49 -2.13
CA HIS A 70 17.00 19.82 -1.59
C HIS A 70 17.05 20.89 -2.70
N ASP A 71 16.77 22.13 -2.33
CA ASP A 71 16.89 23.29 -3.23
C ASP A 71 18.30 23.89 -3.21
N ALA A 72 18.50 24.96 -3.99
CA ALA A 72 19.77 25.67 -4.06
C ALA A 72 20.20 26.35 -2.74
N ASP A 73 19.22 26.57 -1.85
CA ASP A 73 19.45 27.11 -0.51
C ASP A 73 19.63 26.02 0.54
N ASP A 74 19.79 24.78 0.14
CA ASP A 74 19.90 23.59 1.01
C ASP A 74 18.65 23.32 1.88
N ASN A 75 17.50 23.82 1.50
CA ASN A 75 16.28 23.45 2.20
C ASN A 75 15.74 22.11 1.64
N ILE A 76 15.23 21.26 2.50
CA ILE A 76 14.61 20.00 2.05
C ILE A 76 13.33 20.30 1.26
N VAL A 77 13.23 19.69 0.10
CA VAL A 77 12.08 19.74 -0.80
C VAL A 77 11.45 18.35 -0.91
N LEU A 78 10.13 18.29 -0.83
CA LEU A 78 9.34 17.10 -1.04
C LEU A 78 8.59 17.22 -2.37
N TYR A 79 8.67 16.20 -3.20
CA TYR A 79 7.85 16.08 -4.41
C TYR A 79 6.89 14.92 -4.23
N ALA A 80 5.62 15.22 -4.01
CA ALA A 80 4.55 14.23 -3.97
C ALA A 80 4.01 14.04 -5.40
N ILE A 81 4.28 12.91 -6.01
CA ILE A 81 4.05 12.63 -7.43
C ILE A 81 2.87 11.68 -7.57
N SER A 82 1.89 12.04 -8.40
CA SER A 82 0.83 11.16 -8.88
C SER A 82 1.26 10.57 -10.23
N LYS A 83 1.70 9.30 -10.22
CA LYS A 83 2.18 8.63 -11.45
C LYS A 83 1.09 8.54 -12.53
N ASP A 84 -0.15 8.31 -12.12
CA ASP A 84 -1.28 8.12 -13.06
C ASP A 84 -1.76 9.44 -13.67
N ARG A 85 -1.67 10.53 -12.93
CA ARG A 85 -2.13 11.86 -13.36
C ARG A 85 -1.02 12.69 -13.99
N HIS A 86 0.23 12.26 -13.86
CA HIS A 86 1.41 12.97 -14.32
C HIS A 86 1.48 14.42 -13.77
N ASP A 87 1.07 14.59 -12.51
CA ASP A 87 1.20 15.85 -11.79
C ASP A 87 1.90 15.64 -10.44
N TYR A 88 2.40 16.69 -9.86
CA TYR A 88 3.03 16.62 -8.54
C TYR A 88 2.81 17.89 -7.72
N VAL A 89 2.93 17.74 -6.42
CA VAL A 89 2.99 18.86 -5.48
C VAL A 89 4.40 18.93 -4.92
N LYS A 90 5.02 20.10 -5.10
CA LYS A 90 6.31 20.45 -4.53
C LYS A 90 6.09 21.19 -3.22
N LEU A 91 6.73 20.72 -2.15
CA LEU A 91 6.73 21.37 -0.85
C LEU A 91 8.17 21.71 -0.47
N THR A 92 8.45 23.00 -0.26
CA THR A 92 9.73 23.46 0.28
C THR A 92 9.60 23.63 1.78
N THR A 93 10.49 23.02 2.56
CA THR A 93 10.50 23.14 4.02
C THR A 93 11.50 24.21 4.50
N THR A 94 11.45 24.55 5.77
CA THR A 94 12.48 25.38 6.42
C THR A 94 13.64 24.53 6.97
N THR A 95 13.62 23.21 6.78
CA THR A 95 14.61 22.28 7.30
C THR A 95 15.80 22.21 6.35
N LYS A 96 17.00 22.37 6.89
CA LYS A 96 18.23 22.22 6.13
C LYS A 96 18.60 20.75 5.87
N ASN A 97 19.29 20.52 4.77
CA ASN A 97 19.61 19.19 4.24
C ASN A 97 20.62 18.40 5.09
N ASP A 98 21.50 19.07 5.83
CA ASP A 98 22.54 18.45 6.65
C ASP A 98 21.99 17.33 7.58
N HIS A 99 20.93 17.61 8.33
CA HIS A 99 20.27 16.61 9.21
C HIS A 99 19.66 15.43 8.44
N PHE A 100 19.29 15.66 7.20
CA PHE A 100 18.72 14.62 6.36
C PHE A 100 19.82 13.74 5.76
N LEU A 101 20.92 14.33 5.34
CA LEU A 101 22.11 13.61 4.85
C LEU A 101 22.70 12.70 5.93
N ASP A 102 22.74 13.14 7.18
CA ASP A 102 23.14 12.30 8.31
C ASP A 102 22.22 11.08 8.50
N ALA A 103 20.91 11.30 8.42
CA ALA A 103 19.93 10.22 8.50
C ALA A 103 20.02 9.26 7.32
N LEU A 104 20.31 9.76 6.12
CA LEU A 104 20.56 8.97 4.91
C LEU A 104 21.83 8.15 5.05
N ALA A 105 22.95 8.75 5.47
CA ALA A 105 24.21 8.06 5.66
C ALA A 105 24.10 6.89 6.65
N ALA A 106 23.29 7.06 7.69
CA ALA A 106 23.05 6.02 8.69
C ALA A 106 22.32 4.78 8.15
N VAL A 107 21.54 4.89 7.06
CA VAL A 107 20.78 3.78 6.47
C VAL A 107 21.33 3.31 5.12
N LYS A 108 22.13 4.14 4.43
CA LYS A 108 22.64 3.88 3.07
C LYS A 108 23.42 2.58 2.96
N LYS A 109 24.19 2.21 3.98
CA LYS A 109 24.97 0.96 4.03
C LYS A 109 24.12 -0.31 4.05
N ASP A 110 22.87 -0.19 4.48
CA ASP A 110 21.90 -1.29 4.54
C ASP A 110 20.96 -1.28 3.33
N MET A 111 21.11 -0.30 2.43
CA MET A 111 20.30 -0.19 1.21
C MET A 111 20.90 -1.01 0.09
N GLN A 112 20.04 -1.63 -0.69
CA GLN A 112 20.43 -2.30 -1.92
C GLN A 112 20.46 -1.32 -3.10
N PRO A 113 21.36 -1.52 -4.07
CA PRO A 113 21.33 -0.74 -5.29
C PRO A 113 20.11 -1.11 -6.14
N TYR A 114 19.42 -0.11 -6.65
CA TYR A 114 18.30 -0.23 -7.56
C TYR A 114 18.66 0.30 -8.94
N THR A 115 18.05 -0.25 -9.96
CA THR A 115 18.22 0.17 -11.36
C THR A 115 16.83 0.48 -11.94
N ASP A 116 16.76 1.55 -12.73
CA ASP A 116 15.59 1.84 -13.54
C ASP A 116 15.50 0.83 -14.69
N ILE A 117 14.38 0.13 -14.80
CA ILE A 117 14.18 -0.88 -15.84
C ILE A 117 13.57 -0.33 -17.12
N ILE A 118 13.05 0.90 -17.09
CA ILE A 118 12.48 1.57 -18.27
C ILE A 118 13.58 2.34 -18.99
N THR A 119 14.25 1.68 -19.92
CA THR A 119 15.40 2.23 -20.64
C THR A 119 15.05 2.90 -21.97
N ASN A 120 13.79 2.95 -22.42
CA ASN A 120 13.46 3.60 -23.68
C ASN A 120 13.48 5.12 -23.55
N LYS A 121 14.61 5.70 -23.94
CA LYS A 121 14.83 7.15 -24.00
C LYS A 121 14.03 7.87 -25.10
N ASP A 122 13.35 7.12 -25.97
CA ASP A 122 12.78 7.65 -27.23
C ASP A 122 11.31 8.07 -27.12
N THR A 123 10.65 7.87 -25.98
CA THR A 123 9.30 8.37 -25.75
C THR A 123 9.31 9.44 -24.66
N ILE A 124 9.21 10.67 -25.09
CA ILE A 124 9.17 11.91 -24.29
C ILE A 124 8.07 11.89 -23.20
N ASP A 125 7.07 11.01 -23.33
CA ASP A 125 5.93 10.90 -22.41
C ASP A 125 6.13 9.94 -21.22
N ARG A 126 7.30 9.33 -21.05
CA ARG A 126 7.52 8.37 -19.96
C ARG A 126 8.12 9.02 -18.72
N THR A 127 7.27 9.58 -17.92
CA THR A 127 7.60 10.06 -16.57
C THR A 127 7.61 8.96 -15.52
N THR A 128 7.25 7.74 -15.91
CA THR A 128 7.16 6.61 -15.00
C THR A 128 8.44 5.79 -15.03
N HIS A 129 9.36 6.14 -14.15
CA HIS A 129 10.51 5.30 -13.86
C HIS A 129 10.08 4.13 -12.98
N VAL A 130 10.56 2.93 -13.29
CA VAL A 130 10.30 1.73 -12.50
C VAL A 130 11.62 1.18 -11.99
N PHE A 131 11.79 1.20 -10.68
CA PHE A 131 13.02 0.78 -10.03
C PHE A 131 12.90 -0.64 -9.50
N ALA A 132 13.90 -1.45 -9.78
CA ALA A 132 14.02 -2.79 -9.26
C ALA A 132 15.43 -3.03 -8.70
N PRO A 133 15.61 -3.98 -7.76
CA PRO A 133 16.93 -4.34 -7.25
C PRO A 133 17.88 -4.73 -8.38
N SER A 134 19.06 -4.11 -8.42
CA SER A 134 20.08 -4.39 -9.46
C SER A 134 20.66 -5.79 -9.38
N LYS A 135 20.59 -6.40 -8.19
CA LYS A 135 21.08 -7.76 -7.95
C LYS A 135 19.93 -8.61 -7.40
N PRO A 136 19.77 -9.85 -7.91
CA PRO A 136 18.77 -10.74 -7.37
C PRO A 136 19.05 -11.05 -5.90
N GLU A 137 18.04 -10.94 -5.06
CA GLU A 137 18.10 -11.33 -3.67
C GLU A 137 17.91 -12.83 -3.50
N LYS A 138 18.52 -13.37 -2.45
CA LYS A 138 18.25 -14.73 -1.99
C LYS A 138 17.16 -14.65 -0.94
N LEU A 139 15.99 -15.13 -1.28
CA LEU A 139 14.86 -15.22 -0.36
C LEU A 139 14.90 -16.55 0.41
N LYS A 140 14.71 -16.46 1.71
CA LYS A 140 14.52 -17.64 2.55
C LYS A 140 13.15 -18.23 2.29
N THR A 141 13.08 -19.54 2.20
CA THR A 141 11.80 -20.26 2.21
C THR A 141 11.39 -20.57 3.64
N TYR A 142 10.09 -20.50 3.91
CA TYR A 142 9.54 -20.77 5.24
C TYR A 142 8.42 -21.78 5.14
N ARG A 143 8.38 -22.68 6.09
CA ARG A 143 7.19 -23.50 6.36
C ARG A 143 6.40 -22.79 7.46
N MET A 144 5.12 -22.62 7.23
CA MET A 144 4.23 -21.96 8.19
C MET A 144 3.18 -22.96 8.68
N VAL A 145 2.89 -22.90 9.96
CA VAL A 145 1.78 -23.60 10.59
C VAL A 145 0.69 -22.57 10.88
N PHE A 146 -0.54 -22.92 10.57
CA PHE A 146 -1.68 -22.03 10.73
C PHE A 146 -2.68 -22.61 11.73
N ASN A 147 -3.28 -21.72 12.51
CA ASN A 147 -4.49 -21.94 13.28
C ASN A 147 -5.65 -21.15 12.66
N THR A 148 -6.86 -21.60 12.90
CA THR A 148 -8.08 -20.91 12.43
C THR A 148 -8.68 -20.07 13.55
N ILE A 149 -9.07 -18.83 13.23
CA ILE A 149 -9.88 -18.00 14.10
C ILE A 149 -11.32 -18.56 14.08
N SER A 150 -11.95 -18.64 15.25
CA SER A 150 -13.35 -19.07 15.32
C SER A 150 -14.28 -18.14 14.55
N VAL A 151 -15.09 -18.73 13.69
CA VAL A 151 -16.15 -18.01 12.93
C VAL A 151 -17.14 -17.37 13.89
N GLU A 152 -17.45 -18.03 14.99
CA GLU A 152 -18.37 -17.52 16.02
C GLU A 152 -17.85 -16.23 16.65
N LYS A 153 -16.52 -16.12 16.86
CA LYS A 153 -15.90 -14.88 17.35
C LYS A 153 -16.02 -13.77 16.31
N MET A 154 -15.82 -14.07 15.04
CA MET A 154 -15.99 -13.07 13.96
C MET A 154 -17.44 -12.61 13.86
N ASN A 155 -18.39 -13.54 13.91
CA ASN A 155 -19.82 -13.22 13.89
C ASN A 155 -20.21 -12.36 15.10
N ALA A 156 -19.73 -12.70 16.30
CA ALA A 156 -20.03 -11.94 17.52
C ALA A 156 -19.52 -10.49 17.50
N ILE A 157 -18.49 -10.21 16.67
CA ILE A 157 -17.91 -8.86 16.52
C ILE A 157 -18.63 -8.07 15.41
N LEU A 158 -19.05 -8.74 14.34
CA LEU A 158 -19.56 -8.09 13.12
C LEU A 158 -21.07 -7.97 13.06
N PHE A 159 -21.80 -8.84 13.75
CA PHE A 159 -23.24 -8.76 13.81
C PHE A 159 -23.69 -8.13 15.13
N ASP A 160 -24.57 -7.16 15.03
CA ASP A 160 -25.28 -6.65 16.20
C ASP A 160 -26.12 -7.76 16.85
N ASP A 161 -26.50 -7.57 18.09
CA ASP A 161 -27.13 -8.50 19.04
C ASP A 161 -28.42 -9.24 18.56
N SER A 162 -28.61 -9.36 17.29
CA SER A 162 -29.79 -9.98 16.72
C SER A 162 -29.57 -11.47 16.44
N THR A 163 -30.64 -12.22 16.41
CA THR A 163 -30.63 -13.64 16.09
C THR A 163 -30.03 -13.89 14.71
N ILE A 164 -28.91 -14.58 14.67
CA ILE A 164 -28.24 -14.98 13.43
C ILE A 164 -28.83 -16.28 12.93
N VAL A 165 -29.31 -16.29 11.70
CA VAL A 165 -29.76 -17.49 11.00
C VAL A 165 -28.57 -18.11 10.29
N ARG A 166 -28.36 -19.42 10.50
CA ARG A 166 -27.27 -20.18 9.89
C ARG A 166 -27.81 -21.18 8.87
N SER A 167 -27.20 -21.22 7.70
CA SER A 167 -27.44 -22.27 6.71
C SER A 167 -26.10 -22.75 6.11
N SER A 168 -25.99 -24.03 5.79
CA SER A 168 -24.75 -24.60 5.23
C SER A 168 -25.08 -25.39 3.97
N LYS A 169 -24.28 -25.12 2.90
CA LYS A 169 -24.39 -25.80 1.62
C LYS A 169 -23.03 -25.91 0.95
N SER A 170 -22.64 -27.13 0.58
CA SER A 170 -21.44 -27.40 -0.26
C SER A 170 -20.13 -26.82 0.30
N GLY A 171 -19.93 -26.84 1.63
CA GLY A 171 -18.72 -26.31 2.28
C GLY A 171 -18.72 -24.80 2.49
N VAL A 172 -19.85 -24.14 2.23
CA VAL A 172 -20.06 -22.74 2.57
C VAL A 172 -21.14 -22.64 3.62
N THR A 173 -20.84 -21.97 4.72
CA THR A 173 -21.81 -21.63 5.76
C THR A 173 -22.14 -20.16 5.67
N THR A 174 -23.42 -19.85 5.53
CA THR A 174 -23.96 -18.49 5.51
C THR A 174 -24.58 -18.18 6.86
N TYR A 175 -24.24 -17.02 7.37
CA TYR A 175 -24.80 -16.41 8.58
C TYR A 175 -25.49 -15.11 8.17
N ASN A 176 -26.70 -14.88 8.59
CA ASN A 176 -27.41 -13.65 8.25
C ASN A 176 -28.32 -13.16 9.38
N ASN A 177 -28.54 -11.88 9.38
CA ASN A 177 -29.57 -11.19 10.15
C ASN A 177 -30.05 -9.96 9.35
N ASN A 178 -30.78 -9.06 10.00
CA ASN A 178 -31.30 -7.86 9.34
C ASN A 178 -30.24 -6.83 8.97
N THR A 179 -29.05 -6.89 9.57
CA THR A 179 -27.98 -5.89 9.41
C THR A 179 -26.80 -6.40 8.59
N GLY A 180 -26.68 -7.73 8.41
CA GLY A 180 -25.52 -8.27 7.71
C GLY A 180 -25.68 -9.69 7.20
N VAL A 181 -24.82 -10.02 6.25
CA VAL A 181 -24.64 -11.39 5.73
C VAL A 181 -23.16 -11.73 5.77
N ALA A 182 -22.83 -12.90 6.33
CA ALA A 182 -21.49 -13.44 6.27
C ALA A 182 -21.47 -14.83 5.63
N ASN A 183 -20.48 -15.08 4.80
CA ASN A 183 -20.20 -16.37 4.20
C ASN A 183 -18.83 -16.88 4.66
N TYR A 184 -18.78 -18.09 5.16
CA TYR A 184 -17.56 -18.75 5.51
C TYR A 184 -17.37 -19.99 4.65
N ASN A 185 -16.22 -20.10 4.01
CA ASN A 185 -15.84 -21.26 3.20
C ASN A 185 -14.81 -22.08 3.98
N ASP A 186 -15.19 -23.29 4.39
CA ASP A 186 -14.39 -24.19 5.20
C ASP A 186 -13.18 -24.82 4.47
N LYS A 187 -13.18 -24.80 3.12
CA LYS A 187 -12.07 -25.35 2.31
C LYS A 187 -10.84 -24.45 2.26
N ASN A 188 -11.06 -23.15 2.28
CA ASN A 188 -9.99 -22.16 2.16
C ASN A 188 -9.97 -21.13 3.31
N GLU A 189 -10.79 -21.38 4.33
CA GLU A 189 -10.88 -20.58 5.55
C GLU A 189 -11.18 -19.08 5.25
N LYS A 190 -11.93 -18.82 4.17
CA LYS A 190 -12.30 -17.47 3.79
C LYS A 190 -13.61 -17.07 4.45
N TYR A 191 -13.57 -15.87 5.01
CA TYR A 191 -14.71 -15.18 5.59
C TYR A 191 -15.00 -13.91 4.82
N HIS A 192 -16.26 -13.74 4.42
CA HIS A 192 -16.76 -12.60 3.68
C HIS A 192 -17.99 -12.06 4.36
N TYR A 193 -17.95 -10.82 4.85
CA TYR A 193 -19.06 -10.11 5.48
C TYR A 193 -19.49 -8.94 4.61
N LYS A 194 -20.80 -8.78 4.47
CA LYS A 194 -21.44 -7.64 3.84
C LYS A 194 -22.40 -6.98 4.83
N ASN A 195 -22.22 -5.69 5.04
CA ASN A 195 -23.10 -4.88 5.85
C ASN A 195 -24.33 -4.46 5.01
N LEU A 196 -25.52 -4.91 5.38
CA LEU A 196 -26.78 -4.60 4.67
C LEU A 196 -27.35 -3.24 5.09
N SER A 197 -26.84 -2.64 6.16
CA SER A 197 -27.24 -1.30 6.62
C SER A 197 -26.40 -0.19 5.99
N GLU A 198 -25.47 -0.55 5.10
CA GLU A 198 -24.56 0.36 4.43
C GLU A 198 -24.73 0.26 2.92
N ASP A 199 -24.71 1.37 2.23
CA ASP A 199 -24.76 1.42 0.77
C ASP A 199 -23.35 1.55 0.17
N GLU A 200 -23.18 1.03 -1.04
CA GLU A 200 -21.95 1.18 -1.80
C GLU A 200 -21.74 2.65 -2.15
N ALA A 201 -20.57 3.18 -1.82
CA ALA A 201 -20.27 4.58 -2.10
C ALA A 201 -20.13 4.81 -3.60
N SER A 202 -20.72 5.90 -4.10
CA SER A 202 -20.55 6.35 -5.49
C SER A 202 -19.15 6.90 -5.78
N SER A 203 -18.47 7.37 -4.74
CA SER A 203 -17.06 7.81 -4.77
C SER A 203 -16.50 7.79 -3.35
N SER A 204 -15.23 7.49 -3.23
CA SER A 204 -14.55 7.36 -1.93
C SER A 204 -13.61 8.53 -1.69
N LYS A 205 -13.65 9.06 -0.46
CA LYS A 205 -12.67 10.03 0.03
C LYS A 205 -11.59 9.28 0.79
N MET A 206 -10.45 9.06 0.17
CA MET A 206 -9.36 8.28 0.77
C MET A 206 -8.86 8.85 2.10
N GLU A 207 -9.00 10.15 2.33
CA GLU A 207 -8.70 10.81 3.60
C GLU A 207 -9.51 10.23 4.78
N GLU A 208 -10.74 9.80 4.54
CA GLU A 208 -11.63 9.19 5.52
C GLU A 208 -11.56 7.65 5.46
N THR A 209 -11.48 7.11 4.25
CA THR A 209 -11.51 5.66 3.99
C THR A 209 -10.30 4.95 4.56
N ILE A 210 -9.07 5.47 4.38
CA ILE A 210 -7.86 4.81 4.87
C ILE A 210 -7.86 4.69 6.39
N PRO A 211 -8.01 5.76 7.19
CA PRO A 211 -8.08 5.63 8.63
C PRO A 211 -9.31 4.83 9.08
N GLY A 212 -10.47 5.03 8.46
CA GLY A 212 -11.69 4.33 8.81
C GLY A 212 -11.61 2.81 8.65
N THR A 213 -11.03 2.32 7.53
CA THR A 213 -10.83 0.88 7.33
C THR A 213 -9.80 0.30 8.28
N PHE A 214 -8.75 1.05 8.61
CA PHE A 214 -7.74 0.63 9.58
C PHE A 214 -8.34 0.48 10.97
N ASP A 215 -9.12 1.45 11.41
CA ASP A 215 -9.82 1.43 12.70
C ASP A 215 -10.86 0.30 12.74
N PHE A 216 -11.59 0.10 11.65
CA PHE A 216 -12.53 -1.02 11.53
C PHE A 216 -11.83 -2.36 11.70
N ILE A 217 -10.74 -2.62 10.98
CA ILE A 217 -10.00 -3.89 11.09
C ILE A 217 -9.52 -4.08 12.54
N ASN A 218 -8.95 -3.06 13.17
CA ASN A 218 -8.47 -3.13 14.54
C ASN A 218 -9.59 -3.42 15.55
N GLY A 219 -10.77 -2.84 15.35
CA GLY A 219 -11.95 -3.10 16.16
C GLY A 219 -12.61 -4.47 15.91
N HIS A 220 -12.34 -5.08 14.75
CA HIS A 220 -13.02 -6.29 14.27
C HIS A 220 -12.04 -7.44 14.00
N GLY A 221 -11.35 -7.88 15.06
CA GLY A 221 -10.43 -9.02 15.03
C GLY A 221 -8.98 -8.63 14.75
N GLY A 222 -8.70 -7.40 14.34
CA GLY A 222 -7.37 -6.87 14.15
C GLY A 222 -6.56 -7.55 13.04
N PHE A 223 -5.29 -7.19 12.97
CA PHE A 223 -4.31 -7.79 12.06
C PHE A 223 -3.64 -9.06 12.66
N LEU A 224 -4.09 -9.53 13.83
CA LEU A 224 -3.69 -10.80 14.48
C LEU A 224 -2.19 -10.92 14.78
N ASN A 225 -1.54 -9.80 15.06
CA ASN A 225 -0.09 -9.69 15.25
C ASN A 225 0.74 -10.10 14.03
N GLU A 226 0.13 -10.10 12.84
CA GLU A 226 0.79 -10.30 11.57
C GLU A 226 1.12 -8.96 10.90
N ASP A 227 2.18 -8.93 10.09
CA ASP A 227 2.61 -7.72 9.39
C ASP A 227 1.74 -7.53 8.12
N PHE A 228 0.55 -6.95 8.30
CA PHE A 228 -0.29 -6.50 7.21
C PHE A 228 -0.02 -5.02 6.93
N ARG A 229 0.15 -4.68 5.67
CA ARG A 229 0.35 -3.31 5.23
C ARG A 229 -0.64 -2.97 4.14
N LEU A 230 -1.09 -1.72 4.10
CA LEU A 230 -1.86 -1.22 2.98
C LEU A 230 -1.07 -1.45 1.69
N PHE A 231 -1.69 -2.06 0.69
CA PHE A 231 -1.02 -2.51 -0.53
C PHE A 231 -1.67 -1.97 -1.80
N SER A 232 -2.98 -1.84 -1.82
CA SER A 232 -3.68 -1.19 -2.92
C SER A 232 -4.89 -0.40 -2.42
N THR A 233 -5.24 0.63 -3.17
CA THR A 233 -6.42 1.47 -2.98
C THR A 233 -7.14 1.62 -4.31
N ASN A 234 -8.46 1.57 -4.28
CA ASN A 234 -9.30 1.91 -5.41
C ASN A 234 -10.20 3.09 -5.04
N ASN A 235 -9.85 4.27 -5.56
CA ASN A 235 -10.55 5.51 -5.25
C ASN A 235 -11.98 5.56 -5.79
N GLN A 236 -12.30 4.73 -6.78
CA GLN A 236 -13.66 4.68 -7.37
C GLN A 236 -14.59 3.83 -6.53
N SER A 237 -14.15 2.63 -6.17
CA SER A 237 -14.97 1.67 -5.41
C SER A 237 -14.83 1.78 -3.89
N GLY A 238 -13.86 2.55 -3.38
CA GLY A 238 -13.56 2.59 -1.96
C GLY A 238 -12.93 1.31 -1.41
N GLU A 239 -12.43 0.42 -2.29
CA GLU A 239 -11.79 -0.83 -1.87
C GLU A 239 -10.34 -0.59 -1.49
N LEU A 240 -9.96 -1.10 -0.32
CA LEU A 240 -8.60 -1.15 0.17
C LEU A 240 -8.18 -2.61 0.37
N THR A 241 -6.97 -2.93 -0.06
CA THR A 241 -6.36 -4.23 0.19
C THR A 241 -5.16 -4.08 1.10
N TYR A 242 -5.17 -4.80 2.21
CA TYR A 242 -4.03 -4.97 3.10
C TYR A 242 -3.39 -6.32 2.80
N GLN A 243 -2.11 -6.30 2.45
CA GLN A 243 -1.34 -7.49 2.10
C GLN A 243 -0.47 -7.91 3.27
N ARG A 244 -0.39 -9.21 3.53
CA ARG A 244 0.53 -9.75 4.53
C ARG A 244 1.97 -9.73 4.02
N PHE A 245 2.87 -9.29 4.87
CA PHE A 245 4.31 -9.26 4.64
C PHE A 245 5.01 -10.30 5.50
N LEU A 246 6.07 -10.88 4.98
CA LEU A 246 6.97 -11.75 5.70
C LEU A 246 8.41 -11.28 5.47
N ASN A 247 9.10 -10.90 6.54
CA ASN A 247 10.45 -10.32 6.48
C ASN A 247 10.60 -9.14 5.50
N GLY A 248 9.59 -8.29 5.43
CA GLY A 248 9.60 -7.10 4.57
C GLY A 248 9.12 -7.33 3.13
N TYR A 249 8.81 -8.56 2.74
CA TYR A 249 8.31 -8.90 1.40
C TYR A 249 6.81 -9.23 1.42
N PRO A 250 6.04 -8.74 0.43
CA PRO A 250 4.64 -9.10 0.30
C PRO A 250 4.51 -10.58 -0.05
N THR A 251 3.52 -11.25 0.54
CA THR A 251 3.25 -12.66 0.29
C THR A 251 2.00 -12.81 -0.56
N PHE A 252 2.07 -13.62 -1.62
CA PHE A 252 0.96 -13.87 -2.53
C PHE A 252 0.59 -15.34 -2.55
N ASN A 253 -0.70 -15.62 -2.73
CA ASN A 253 -1.19 -16.96 -3.04
C ASN A 253 -2.42 -16.88 -3.96
N LYS A 254 -2.73 -17.97 -4.64
CA LYS A 254 -3.87 -18.03 -5.58
C LYS A 254 -5.22 -17.83 -4.89
N GLU A 255 -5.30 -18.23 -3.63
CA GLU A 255 -6.53 -18.17 -2.85
C GLU A 255 -6.77 -16.79 -2.21
N GLY A 256 -5.80 -15.87 -2.23
CA GLY A 256 -5.90 -14.55 -1.58
C GLY A 256 -6.04 -14.62 -0.06
N SER A 257 -5.61 -15.72 0.59
CA SER A 257 -5.67 -15.85 2.05
C SER A 257 -4.64 -14.97 2.79
N ASN A 258 -3.74 -14.33 2.06
CA ASN A 258 -2.76 -13.39 2.57
C ASN A 258 -3.25 -11.92 2.50
N GLN A 259 -4.53 -11.71 2.25
CA GLN A 259 -5.12 -10.40 2.07
C GLN A 259 -6.29 -10.17 3.02
N ILE A 260 -6.43 -8.92 3.43
CA ILE A 260 -7.65 -8.38 4.02
C ILE A 260 -8.14 -7.31 3.04
N GLN A 261 -9.37 -7.46 2.55
CA GLN A 261 -10.02 -6.51 1.65
C GLN A 261 -11.19 -5.85 2.36
N VAL A 262 -11.26 -4.54 2.26
CA VAL A 262 -12.33 -3.75 2.86
C VAL A 262 -12.83 -2.76 1.82
N THR A 263 -14.13 -2.75 1.57
CA THR A 263 -14.78 -1.72 0.78
C THR A 263 -15.52 -0.77 1.71
N TRP A 264 -15.18 0.50 1.61
CA TRP A 264 -15.86 1.56 2.34
C TRP A 264 -17.13 1.97 1.61
N GLY A 265 -18.24 2.01 2.31
CA GLY A 265 -19.52 2.50 1.82
C GLY A 265 -19.68 4.01 2.03
N GLU A 266 -20.92 4.49 2.11
CA GLU A 266 -21.20 5.91 2.29
C GLU A 266 -20.78 6.44 3.67
N LYS A 267 -20.94 5.64 4.73
CA LYS A 267 -20.69 6.04 6.12
C LYS A 267 -19.81 5.10 6.91
N GLY A 268 -19.57 3.89 6.39
CA GLY A 268 -18.85 2.85 7.08
C GLY A 268 -18.43 1.72 6.16
N VAL A 269 -18.03 0.59 6.73
CA VAL A 269 -17.65 -0.58 5.96
C VAL A 269 -18.85 -1.27 5.35
N PHE A 270 -18.84 -1.41 4.02
CA PHE A 270 -19.85 -2.09 3.22
C PHE A 270 -19.53 -3.57 3.00
N ASP A 271 -18.27 -3.88 2.65
CA ASP A 271 -17.81 -5.24 2.36
C ASP A 271 -16.47 -5.52 3.06
N TYR A 272 -16.34 -6.70 3.66
CA TYR A 272 -15.15 -7.10 4.39
C TYR A 272 -14.80 -8.56 4.11
N ARG A 273 -13.60 -8.80 3.61
CA ARG A 273 -13.11 -10.12 3.24
C ARG A 273 -11.76 -10.38 3.87
N ARG A 274 -11.61 -11.55 4.47
CA ARG A 274 -10.34 -12.01 5.01
C ARG A 274 -10.26 -13.53 5.09
N SER A 275 -9.06 -14.05 5.21
CA SER A 275 -8.86 -15.42 5.72
C SER A 275 -8.97 -15.42 7.25
N LEU A 276 -9.52 -16.50 7.80
CA LEU A 276 -9.49 -16.77 9.24
C LEU A 276 -8.22 -17.54 9.64
N LEU A 277 -7.34 -17.88 8.71
CA LEU A 277 -6.03 -18.43 9.01
C LEU A 277 -5.16 -17.39 9.71
N ARG A 278 -4.60 -17.78 10.84
CA ARG A 278 -3.61 -17.03 11.58
C ARG A 278 -2.33 -17.86 11.65
N THR A 279 -1.19 -17.25 11.38
CA THR A 279 0.11 -17.91 11.56
C THR A 279 0.33 -18.23 13.03
N ASP A 280 0.56 -19.50 13.32
CA ASP A 280 0.90 -19.98 14.64
C ASP A 280 2.43 -20.06 14.81
N VAL A 281 3.08 -20.77 13.91
CA VAL A 281 4.54 -20.94 13.91
C VAL A 281 5.10 -20.73 12.52
N VAL A 282 6.23 -20.03 12.46
CA VAL A 282 7.06 -19.91 11.26
C VAL A 282 8.31 -20.75 11.46
N LEU A 283 8.46 -21.79 10.69
CA LEU A 283 9.64 -22.66 10.69
C LEU A 283 10.59 -22.21 9.58
N ASN A 284 11.85 -21.97 9.91
CA ASN A 284 12.87 -21.68 8.92
C ASN A 284 13.07 -22.93 8.03
N SER A 285 13.16 -22.68 6.71
CA SER A 285 13.65 -23.66 5.76
C SER A 285 15.09 -23.34 5.40
N GLU A 286 15.90 -24.35 5.15
CA GLU A 286 17.29 -24.18 4.70
C GLU A 286 17.40 -23.77 3.23
N ASP A 287 16.32 -23.92 2.46
CA ASP A 287 16.30 -23.61 1.03
C ASP A 287 16.22 -22.12 0.77
N ASN A 288 17.28 -21.56 0.19
CA ASN A 288 17.28 -20.20 -0.32
C ASN A 288 16.96 -20.20 -1.82
N LYS A 289 15.91 -19.48 -2.23
CA LYS A 289 15.59 -19.27 -3.65
C LYS A 289 16.07 -17.89 -4.07
N SER A 290 16.81 -17.83 -5.15
CA SER A 290 17.18 -16.54 -5.76
C SER A 290 16.02 -16.00 -6.58
N LEU A 291 15.75 -14.71 -6.46
CA LEU A 291 14.86 -14.01 -7.37
C LEU A 291 15.43 -14.06 -8.80
N PRO A 292 14.59 -13.97 -9.84
CA PRO A 292 15.05 -13.88 -11.21
C PRO A 292 15.97 -12.67 -11.42
N LYS A 293 16.87 -12.75 -12.38
CA LYS A 293 17.64 -11.59 -12.81
C LYS A 293 16.72 -10.54 -13.43
N LEU A 294 17.05 -9.26 -13.23
CA LEU A 294 16.27 -8.13 -13.71
C LEU A 294 15.91 -8.21 -15.21
N GLU A 295 16.89 -8.60 -16.04
CA GLU A 295 16.70 -8.78 -17.48
C GLU A 295 15.66 -9.86 -17.83
N SER A 296 15.63 -10.95 -17.04
CA SER A 296 14.63 -12.00 -17.21
C SER A 296 13.24 -11.52 -16.83
N VAL A 297 13.13 -10.73 -15.77
CA VAL A 297 11.85 -10.13 -15.34
C VAL A 297 11.36 -9.16 -16.42
N ARG A 298 12.22 -8.27 -16.90
CA ARG A 298 11.90 -7.33 -17.99
C ARG A 298 11.43 -8.04 -19.26
N SER A 299 12.15 -9.07 -19.68
CA SER A 299 11.79 -9.86 -20.86
C SER A 299 10.46 -10.57 -20.68
N SER A 300 10.20 -11.13 -19.48
CA SER A 300 8.93 -11.78 -19.18
C SER A 300 7.75 -10.81 -19.21
N LEU A 301 7.92 -9.61 -18.66
CA LEU A 301 6.89 -8.57 -18.66
C LEU A 301 6.64 -8.06 -20.11
N ALA A 302 7.70 -7.80 -20.87
CA ALA A 302 7.58 -7.29 -22.25
C ALA A 302 6.94 -8.31 -23.20
N ASN A 303 7.12 -9.62 -22.95
CA ASN A 303 6.58 -10.70 -23.77
C ASN A 303 5.22 -11.22 -23.29
N ASN A 304 4.69 -10.71 -22.21
CA ASN A 304 3.39 -11.14 -21.69
C ASN A 304 2.27 -10.33 -22.38
N SER A 305 1.45 -11.01 -23.17
CA SER A 305 0.32 -10.40 -23.89
C SER A 305 -0.75 -9.80 -22.97
N ASP A 306 -0.84 -10.28 -21.74
CA ASP A 306 -1.84 -9.84 -20.76
C ASP A 306 -1.39 -8.59 -19.99
N ILE A 307 -0.12 -8.18 -20.16
CA ILE A 307 0.49 -7.04 -19.49
C ILE A 307 0.87 -5.98 -20.52
N ASN A 308 0.31 -4.79 -20.38
CA ASN A 308 0.86 -3.63 -21.08
C ASN A 308 2.10 -3.13 -20.34
N PHE A 309 3.29 -3.55 -20.79
CA PHE A 309 4.56 -3.19 -20.18
C PHE A 309 4.77 -1.67 -20.07
N GLU A 310 4.18 -0.90 -20.98
CA GLU A 310 4.25 0.56 -20.96
C GLU A 310 3.47 1.19 -19.79
N LYS A 311 2.52 0.44 -19.23
CA LYS A 311 1.70 0.86 -18.07
C LYS A 311 2.18 0.28 -16.74
N VAL A 312 3.26 -0.51 -16.75
CA VAL A 312 3.83 -1.02 -15.49
C VAL A 312 4.43 0.14 -14.71
N THR A 313 3.94 0.35 -13.50
CA THR A 313 4.37 1.44 -12.61
C THR A 313 5.18 0.95 -11.40
N ASN A 314 5.04 -0.34 -11.06
CA ASN A 314 5.75 -1.02 -9.98
C ASN A 314 6.04 -2.48 -10.35
N ILE A 315 7.11 -3.05 -9.80
CA ILE A 315 7.48 -4.47 -9.90
C ILE A 315 7.75 -5.05 -8.53
#